data_4f83b24c6d65a59eed2bf4ba62e8660f
#
_entry.id   4f83b24c6d65a59eed2bf4ba62e8660f
#
_cell.length_a   1.000
_cell.length_b   1.000
_cell.length_c   1.000
_cell.angle_alpha   90.00
_cell.angle_beta   90.00
_cell.angle_gamma   90.00
#
_symmetry.space_group_name_H-M   'P 1'
#
loop_
_entity.id
_entity.type
_entity.pdbx_description
1 polymer ?
#
loop_
_entity_poly.entity_id
_entity_poly.type
_entity_poly.pdbx_seq_one_letter_code
_entity_poly.pdbx_strand_id
1 'polypeptide(L)'
;MILNRILEHKRAELRHKQSRSYLADLKAAIRNAPPTLGFAVTLEATRPPASPALIAEIKKASPSLGLLREEFAEQFDYLELARTYQEHGASAVSVLTDNDFFQGDLRYLEEIKRALPIPALNKEFMVGDVQFYEARAHGADAVLLIVAALERRQLMDFHALASELGMDSVFETHHERELDTVLEWIPTARMIGINNRDLNTFTTDLNVTFRLAKRIPSDKLIISESGIHDRDAVIRLTQAGVHAMLIGESLIRAEHTADKVRELLGQTARGEGAASSVSA
;
A
#
# COMPACT_ATOMS: atom_id res chain seq x y z
N MET A 1 -8.74 -21.26 5.56
CA MET A 1 -8.44 -20.08 4.70
C MET A 1 -7.13 -19.45 5.16
N ILE A 2 -6.30 -18.98 4.26
CA ILE A 2 -4.97 -18.42 4.60
C ILE A 2 -5.12 -17.19 5.50
N LEU A 3 -6.08 -16.30 5.20
CA LEU A 3 -6.33 -15.10 6.00
C LEU A 3 -6.56 -15.45 7.48
N ASN A 4 -7.43 -16.41 7.79
CA ASN A 4 -7.71 -16.79 9.18
C ASN A 4 -6.44 -17.26 9.90
N ARG A 5 -5.59 -18.04 9.22
CA ARG A 5 -4.32 -18.52 9.77
C ARG A 5 -3.37 -17.34 10.07
N ILE A 6 -3.30 -16.37 9.18
CA ILE A 6 -2.50 -15.15 9.38
C ILE A 6 -3.04 -14.37 10.59
N LEU A 7 -4.35 -14.16 10.67
CA LEU A 7 -4.98 -13.40 11.76
C LEU A 7 -4.82 -14.08 13.13
N GLU A 8 -4.92 -15.41 13.19
CA GLU A 8 -4.66 -16.17 14.42
C GLU A 8 -3.22 -16.00 14.88
N HIS A 9 -2.27 -16.11 13.94
CA HIS A 9 -0.85 -15.92 14.20
C HIS A 9 -0.58 -14.49 14.72
N LYS A 10 -1.08 -13.46 14.04
CA LYS A 10 -0.93 -12.05 14.46
C LYS A 10 -1.50 -11.79 15.85
N ARG A 11 -2.69 -12.31 16.15
CA ARG A 11 -3.27 -12.19 17.50
C ARG A 11 -2.39 -12.86 18.56
N ALA A 12 -1.73 -13.97 18.22
CA ALA A 12 -0.79 -14.63 19.14
C ALA A 12 0.48 -13.78 19.34
N GLU A 13 1.06 -13.24 18.28
CA GLU A 13 2.21 -12.34 18.32
C GLU A 13 1.94 -11.13 19.21
N LEU A 14 0.80 -10.47 19.04
CA LEU A 14 0.46 -9.24 19.76
C LEU A 14 0.26 -9.46 21.27
N ARG A 15 -0.08 -10.68 21.72
CA ARG A 15 -0.19 -10.96 23.16
C ARG A 15 1.11 -10.69 23.93
N HIS A 16 2.25 -10.84 23.26
CA HIS A 16 3.57 -10.58 23.86
C HIS A 16 3.99 -9.11 23.79
N LYS A 17 3.32 -8.28 22.96
CA LYS A 17 3.62 -6.86 22.77
C LYS A 17 2.77 -5.90 23.62
N GLN A 18 1.91 -6.41 24.50
CA GLN A 18 0.94 -5.61 25.28
C GLN A 18 1.50 -5.04 26.60
N SER A 19 2.82 -4.91 26.77
CA SER A 19 3.35 -4.33 27.99
C SER A 19 3.13 -2.81 28.04
N ARG A 20 2.82 -2.29 29.25
CA ARG A 20 2.65 -0.83 29.44
C ARG A 20 3.91 -0.03 29.13
N SER A 21 5.09 -0.60 29.40
CA SER A 21 6.38 0.02 29.06
C SER A 21 6.55 0.15 27.55
N TYR A 22 6.29 -0.92 26.79
CA TYR A 22 6.40 -0.90 25.32
C TYR A 22 5.51 0.16 24.69
N LEU A 23 4.25 0.23 25.11
CA LEU A 23 3.33 1.28 24.61
C LEU A 23 3.80 2.70 25.01
N ALA A 24 4.37 2.87 26.19
CA ALA A 24 4.92 4.16 26.63
C ALA A 24 6.12 4.56 25.76
N ASP A 25 6.99 3.63 25.42
CA ASP A 25 8.15 3.85 24.55
C ASP A 25 7.71 4.25 23.14
N LEU A 26 6.71 3.55 22.56
CA LEU A 26 6.13 3.90 21.26
C LEU A 26 5.52 5.31 21.27
N LYS A 27 4.75 5.66 22.31
CA LYS A 27 4.20 7.02 22.48
C LYS A 27 5.27 8.08 22.61
N ALA A 28 6.40 7.75 23.24
CA ALA A 28 7.55 8.66 23.33
C ALA A 28 8.22 8.85 21.95
N ALA A 29 8.39 7.76 21.17
CA ALA A 29 8.94 7.81 19.83
C ALA A 29 8.05 8.65 18.89
N ILE A 30 6.72 8.49 18.97
CA ILE A 30 5.76 9.24 18.15
C ILE A 30 5.85 10.75 18.40
N ARG A 31 6.06 11.20 19.65
CA ARG A 31 6.22 12.64 19.96
C ARG A 31 7.41 13.28 19.25
N ASN A 32 8.43 12.50 18.93
CA ASN A 32 9.64 12.94 18.25
C ASN A 32 9.63 12.62 16.75
N ALA A 33 8.61 11.88 16.26
CA ALA A 33 8.49 11.55 14.86
C ALA A 33 8.08 12.79 14.05
N PRO A 34 8.57 12.94 12.80
CA PRO A 34 8.10 13.99 11.90
C PRO A 34 6.59 13.84 11.65
N PRO A 35 5.89 14.94 11.29
CA PRO A 35 4.49 14.86 10.91
C PRO A 35 4.31 13.94 9.70
N THR A 36 3.10 13.35 9.56
CA THR A 36 2.75 12.57 8.38
C THR A 36 2.72 13.43 7.13
N LEU A 37 3.01 12.84 5.98
CA LEU A 37 3.02 13.53 4.69
C LEU A 37 1.63 13.65 4.03
N GLY A 38 0.58 13.18 4.71
CA GLY A 38 -0.81 13.21 4.19
C GLY A 38 -0.98 12.30 2.96
N PHE A 39 -1.13 11.01 3.21
CA PHE A 39 -1.15 9.98 2.17
C PHE A 39 -2.27 10.23 1.14
N ALA A 40 -3.51 10.43 1.60
CA ALA A 40 -4.65 10.68 0.71
C ALA A 40 -4.50 11.97 -0.10
N VAL A 41 -4.05 13.06 0.53
CA VAL A 41 -3.84 14.36 -0.15
C VAL A 41 -2.76 14.23 -1.22
N THR A 42 -1.68 13.50 -0.93
CA THR A 42 -0.61 13.28 -1.91
C THR A 42 -1.10 12.48 -3.12
N LEU A 43 -1.90 11.43 -2.93
CA LEU A 43 -2.46 10.66 -4.04
C LEU A 43 -3.36 11.51 -4.94
N GLU A 44 -4.14 12.42 -4.37
CA GLU A 44 -4.94 13.37 -5.16
C GLU A 44 -4.08 14.36 -5.94
N ALA A 45 -3.09 14.96 -5.27
CA ALA A 45 -2.26 16.01 -5.84
C ALA A 45 -1.29 15.51 -6.92
N THR A 46 -0.80 14.27 -6.78
CA THR A 46 0.22 13.70 -7.67
C THR A 46 -0.33 12.80 -8.76
N ARG A 47 -1.64 12.62 -8.82
CA ARG A 47 -2.27 11.80 -9.86
C ARG A 47 -1.97 12.37 -11.25
N PRO A 48 -1.26 11.61 -12.12
CA PRO A 48 -1.02 12.05 -13.49
C PRO A 48 -2.33 12.21 -14.27
N PRO A 49 -2.42 13.15 -15.24
CA PRO A 49 -3.65 13.37 -16.01
C PRO A 49 -4.16 12.13 -16.76
N ALA A 50 -3.25 11.23 -17.14
CA ALA A 50 -3.55 10.08 -18.00
C ALA A 50 -3.52 8.73 -17.25
N SER A 51 -3.34 8.72 -15.92
CA SER A 51 -3.30 7.48 -15.14
C SER A 51 -3.68 7.71 -13.68
N PRO A 52 -4.08 6.67 -12.93
CA PRO A 52 -4.16 6.73 -11.48
C PRO A 52 -2.77 7.01 -10.87
N ALA A 53 -2.75 7.56 -9.64
CA ALA A 53 -1.54 7.67 -8.84
C ALA A 53 -0.94 6.28 -8.56
N LEU A 54 0.38 6.14 -8.56
CA LEU A 54 1.02 4.86 -8.27
C LEU A 54 1.43 4.76 -6.80
N ILE A 55 0.91 3.75 -6.11
CA ILE A 55 1.41 3.26 -4.83
C ILE A 55 2.26 2.03 -5.14
N ALA A 56 3.58 2.18 -5.09
CA ALA A 56 4.50 1.11 -5.44
C ALA A 56 4.82 0.25 -4.21
N GLU A 57 4.56 -1.06 -4.31
CA GLU A 57 4.69 -1.97 -3.16
C GLU A 57 6.10 -2.53 -3.04
N ILE A 58 6.65 -2.47 -1.84
CA ILE A 58 7.94 -3.03 -1.44
C ILE A 58 7.65 -4.32 -0.68
N LYS A 59 7.94 -5.45 -1.34
CA LYS A 59 7.60 -6.79 -0.88
C LYS A 59 8.69 -7.78 -1.24
N LYS A 60 9.24 -8.48 -0.25
CA LYS A 60 10.26 -9.50 -0.42
C LYS A 60 9.69 -10.83 -0.90
N ALA A 61 8.64 -11.27 -0.24
CA ALA A 61 8.00 -12.56 -0.47
C ALA A 61 6.48 -12.49 -0.29
N SER A 62 5.78 -13.54 -0.71
CA SER A 62 4.36 -13.73 -0.43
C SER A 62 4.01 -15.20 -0.22
N PRO A 63 2.92 -15.53 0.51
CA PRO A 63 2.50 -16.92 0.73
C PRO A 63 2.23 -17.72 -0.54
N SER A 64 1.79 -17.05 -1.61
CA SER A 64 1.44 -17.69 -2.88
C SER A 64 2.60 -17.91 -3.83
N LEU A 65 3.66 -17.08 -3.75
CA LEU A 65 4.75 -17.05 -4.74
C LEU A 65 6.12 -17.34 -4.13
N GLY A 66 6.25 -17.36 -2.79
CA GLY A 66 7.55 -17.37 -2.14
C GLY A 66 8.30 -16.06 -2.36
N LEU A 67 9.61 -16.13 -2.52
CA LEU A 67 10.44 -14.98 -2.89
C LEU A 67 10.04 -14.47 -4.28
N LEU A 68 9.93 -13.14 -4.42
CA LEU A 68 9.56 -12.51 -5.68
C LEU A 68 10.70 -12.44 -6.70
N ARG A 69 11.95 -12.41 -6.20
CA ARG A 69 13.19 -12.55 -6.95
C ARG A 69 14.15 -13.46 -6.19
N GLU A 70 14.94 -14.25 -6.88
CA GLU A 70 15.90 -15.20 -6.26
C GLU A 70 16.96 -14.46 -5.46
N GLU A 71 17.47 -13.33 -5.97
CA GLU A 71 18.47 -12.51 -5.30
C GLU A 71 18.02 -11.93 -3.95
N PHE A 72 16.71 -11.85 -3.71
CA PHE A 72 16.16 -11.42 -2.41
C PHE A 72 16.43 -12.42 -1.27
N ALA A 73 16.89 -13.64 -1.59
CA ALA A 73 17.34 -14.59 -0.59
C ALA A 73 18.61 -14.09 0.11
N GLU A 74 19.53 -13.51 -0.65
CA GLU A 74 20.82 -13.02 -0.15
C GLU A 74 20.73 -11.55 0.26
N GLN A 75 20.11 -10.69 -0.57
CA GLN A 75 20.02 -9.26 -0.33
C GLN A 75 18.66 -8.71 -0.81
N PHE A 76 17.92 -8.06 0.09
CA PHE A 76 16.71 -7.32 -0.24
C PHE A 76 16.97 -5.83 -0.06
N ASP A 77 17.34 -5.16 -1.16
CA ASP A 77 17.60 -3.71 -1.13
C ASP A 77 16.31 -2.90 -1.31
N TYR A 78 15.51 -2.85 -0.23
CA TYR A 78 14.25 -2.11 -0.18
C TYR A 78 14.44 -0.60 -0.30
N LEU A 79 15.61 -0.05 0.10
CA LEU A 79 15.88 1.38 -0.03
C LEU A 79 16.12 1.79 -1.48
N GLU A 80 16.92 1.01 -2.20
CA GLU A 80 17.15 1.25 -3.63
C GLU A 80 15.85 1.06 -4.44
N LEU A 81 15.06 0.06 -4.08
CA LEU A 81 13.74 -0.16 -4.69
C LEU A 81 12.81 1.04 -4.45
N ALA A 82 12.73 1.55 -3.21
CA ALA A 82 11.92 2.72 -2.87
C ALA A 82 12.38 3.98 -3.61
N ARG A 83 13.71 4.18 -3.72
CA ARG A 83 14.31 5.28 -4.46
C ARG A 83 13.97 5.21 -5.94
N THR A 84 14.14 4.03 -6.55
CA THR A 84 13.76 3.77 -7.95
C THR A 84 12.29 4.10 -8.19
N TYR A 85 11.40 3.69 -7.30
CA TYR A 85 9.98 4.00 -7.41
C TYR A 85 9.71 5.51 -7.38
N GLN A 86 10.28 6.21 -6.40
CA GLN A 86 10.10 7.65 -6.25
C GLN A 86 10.64 8.44 -7.46
N GLU A 87 11.85 8.13 -7.92
CA GLU A 87 12.51 8.81 -9.05
C GLU A 87 11.76 8.63 -10.37
N HIS A 88 10.98 7.55 -10.51
CA HIS A 88 10.23 7.24 -11.72
C HIS A 88 8.73 7.52 -11.61
N GLY A 89 8.29 8.23 -10.57
CA GLY A 89 6.97 8.82 -10.49
C GLY A 89 5.94 8.08 -9.64
N ALA A 90 6.38 7.18 -8.74
CA ALA A 90 5.49 6.69 -7.70
C ALA A 90 5.09 7.84 -6.76
N SER A 91 3.80 7.94 -6.48
CA SER A 91 3.21 8.95 -5.59
C SER A 91 3.39 8.58 -4.12
N ALA A 92 3.43 7.29 -3.84
CA ALA A 92 3.58 6.72 -2.50
C ALA A 92 4.19 5.32 -2.59
N VAL A 93 4.65 4.81 -1.46
CA VAL A 93 5.06 3.39 -1.32
C VAL A 93 4.14 2.65 -0.37
N SER A 94 3.99 1.35 -0.58
CA SER A 94 3.37 0.39 0.33
C SER A 94 4.44 -0.56 0.83
N VAL A 95 4.65 -0.63 2.14
CA VAL A 95 5.74 -1.43 2.72
C VAL A 95 5.17 -2.61 3.50
N LEU A 96 5.47 -3.84 3.06
CA LEU A 96 5.11 -5.05 3.80
C LEU A 96 5.93 -5.13 5.08
N THR A 97 5.26 -5.20 6.22
CA THR A 97 5.91 -5.28 7.54
C THR A 97 5.66 -6.60 8.25
N ASP A 98 4.76 -7.43 7.74
CA ASP A 98 4.57 -8.79 8.24
C ASP A 98 5.81 -9.65 7.99
N ASN A 99 6.39 -10.21 9.07
CA ASN A 99 7.61 -10.98 9.02
C ASN A 99 7.38 -12.42 8.54
N ASP A 100 6.42 -13.12 9.14
CA ASP A 100 6.31 -14.56 9.01
C ASP A 100 5.74 -15.02 7.66
N PHE A 101 4.84 -14.25 7.08
CA PHE A 101 4.18 -14.61 5.82
C PHE A 101 4.73 -13.86 4.60
N PHE A 102 5.30 -12.66 4.81
CA PHE A 102 5.80 -11.82 3.72
C PHE A 102 7.28 -11.48 3.81
N GLN A 103 7.98 -11.95 4.85
CA GLN A 103 9.39 -11.63 5.14
C GLN A 103 9.62 -10.10 5.17
N GLY A 104 8.62 -9.37 5.66
CA GLY A 104 8.66 -7.92 5.87
C GLY A 104 9.29 -7.55 7.21
N ASP A 105 9.47 -6.26 7.44
CA ASP A 105 9.99 -5.74 8.71
C ASP A 105 9.59 -4.26 8.86
N LEU A 106 9.20 -3.84 10.07
CA LEU A 106 8.94 -2.43 10.38
C LEU A 106 10.17 -1.53 10.15
N ARG A 107 11.38 -2.08 10.25
CA ARG A 107 12.62 -1.36 9.96
C ARG A 107 12.67 -0.90 8.49
N TYR A 108 12.11 -1.66 7.54
CA TYR A 108 12.06 -1.23 6.15
C TYR A 108 11.27 0.06 6.00
N LEU A 109 10.12 0.14 6.66
CA LEU A 109 9.30 1.35 6.69
C LEU A 109 10.08 2.54 7.30
N GLU A 110 10.68 2.34 8.48
CA GLU A 110 11.42 3.37 9.20
C GLU A 110 12.59 3.92 8.37
N GLU A 111 13.39 3.04 7.79
CA GLU A 111 14.58 3.45 7.02
C GLU A 111 14.19 4.15 5.71
N ILE A 112 13.14 3.69 5.02
CA ILE A 112 12.59 4.36 3.85
C ILE A 112 12.12 5.78 4.21
N LYS A 113 11.37 5.91 5.32
CA LYS A 113 10.86 7.22 5.77
C LYS A 113 11.94 8.18 6.22
N ARG A 114 13.06 7.67 6.73
CA ARG A 114 14.24 8.50 7.06
C ARG A 114 14.99 8.96 5.81
N ALA A 115 15.04 8.11 4.78
CA ALA A 115 15.84 8.36 3.59
C ALA A 115 15.11 9.15 2.50
N LEU A 116 13.79 9.03 2.41
CA LEU A 116 13.00 9.53 1.29
C LEU A 116 11.77 10.30 1.75
N PRO A 117 11.50 11.48 1.17
CA PRO A 117 10.28 12.25 1.42
C PRO A 117 9.10 11.71 0.59
N ILE A 118 8.76 10.44 0.78
CA ILE A 118 7.66 9.78 0.10
C ILE A 118 6.63 9.28 1.12
N PRO A 119 5.32 9.47 0.90
CA PRO A 119 4.30 8.90 1.77
C PRO A 119 4.34 7.38 1.75
N ALA A 120 4.15 6.75 2.91
CA ALA A 120 4.24 5.31 3.07
C ALA A 120 3.00 4.72 3.76
N LEU A 121 2.42 3.70 3.11
CA LEU A 121 1.40 2.82 3.68
C LEU A 121 2.09 1.68 4.43
N ASN A 122 1.79 1.53 5.73
CA ASN A 122 2.12 0.30 6.44
C ASN A 122 1.16 -0.82 5.99
N LYS A 123 1.66 -1.74 5.18
CA LYS A 123 0.91 -2.90 4.66
C LYS A 123 1.06 -4.05 5.65
N GLU A 124 0.13 -4.13 6.60
CA GLU A 124 0.12 -5.08 7.72
C GLU A 124 -1.31 -5.55 7.99
N PHE A 125 -1.44 -6.71 8.63
CA PHE A 125 -2.72 -7.24 9.14
C PHE A 125 -3.01 -6.60 10.50
N MET A 126 -3.72 -5.49 10.51
CA MET A 126 -4.07 -4.76 11.72
C MET A 126 -5.15 -5.50 12.51
N VAL A 127 -4.83 -6.00 13.70
CA VAL A 127 -5.74 -6.74 14.58
C VAL A 127 -5.70 -6.28 16.04
N GLY A 128 -4.85 -5.27 16.35
CA GLY A 128 -4.74 -4.72 17.70
C GLY A 128 -4.12 -3.32 17.72
N ASP A 129 -4.50 -2.52 18.72
CA ASP A 129 -4.17 -1.12 18.85
C ASP A 129 -2.66 -0.82 18.82
N VAL A 130 -1.85 -1.70 19.41
CA VAL A 130 -0.38 -1.51 19.49
C VAL A 130 0.27 -1.36 18.12
N GLN A 131 -0.27 -2.02 17.09
CA GLN A 131 0.25 -1.95 15.72
C GLN A 131 0.13 -0.56 15.11
N PHE A 132 -0.89 0.23 15.51
CA PHE A 132 -1.04 1.62 15.07
C PHE A 132 0.04 2.51 15.65
N TYR A 133 0.39 2.30 16.93
CA TYR A 133 1.50 3.01 17.56
C TYR A 133 2.84 2.56 16.95
N GLU A 134 3.03 1.27 16.67
CA GLU A 134 4.22 0.76 15.96
C GLU A 134 4.33 1.42 14.56
N ALA A 135 3.26 1.37 13.76
CA ALA A 135 3.24 1.97 12.43
C ALA A 135 3.62 3.45 12.47
N ARG A 136 2.98 4.22 13.36
CA ARG A 136 3.25 5.66 13.48
C ARG A 136 4.66 5.97 14.01
N ALA A 137 5.15 5.20 14.96
CA ALA A 137 6.50 5.34 15.50
C ALA A 137 7.57 5.10 14.44
N HIS A 138 7.32 4.19 13.48
CA HIS A 138 8.20 3.91 12.35
C HIS A 138 7.91 4.77 11.10
N GLY A 139 7.06 5.80 11.24
CA GLY A 139 6.87 6.83 10.22
C GLY A 139 5.79 6.57 9.19
N ALA A 140 4.87 5.62 9.41
CA ALA A 140 3.72 5.41 8.51
C ALA A 140 2.89 6.69 8.36
N ASP A 141 2.44 6.95 7.14
CA ASP A 141 1.48 8.00 6.79
C ASP A 141 0.07 7.45 6.64
N ALA A 142 -0.05 6.15 6.37
CA ALA A 142 -1.32 5.44 6.28
C ALA A 142 -1.19 3.99 6.78
N VAL A 143 -2.34 3.41 7.14
CA VAL A 143 -2.47 2.01 7.55
C VAL A 143 -3.54 1.30 6.73
N LEU A 144 -3.41 -0.02 6.60
CA LEU A 144 -4.37 -0.88 5.90
C LEU A 144 -5.39 -1.43 6.88
N LEU A 145 -6.68 -1.29 6.58
CA LEU A 145 -7.79 -1.91 7.31
C LEU A 145 -8.49 -2.91 6.38
N ILE A 146 -8.20 -4.20 6.56
CA ILE A 146 -8.81 -5.26 5.75
C ILE A 146 -10.21 -5.55 6.30
N VAL A 147 -11.25 -5.18 5.56
CA VAL A 147 -12.65 -5.27 6.02
C VAL A 147 -13.04 -6.73 6.31
N ALA A 148 -12.56 -7.68 5.51
CA ALA A 148 -12.78 -9.11 5.73
C ALA A 148 -12.16 -9.65 7.03
N ALA A 149 -11.19 -8.94 7.62
CA ALA A 149 -10.42 -9.37 8.80
C ALA A 149 -10.96 -8.84 10.13
N LEU A 150 -11.82 -7.83 10.09
CA LEU A 150 -12.19 -7.01 11.23
C LEU A 150 -13.72 -6.97 11.42
N GLU A 151 -14.14 -6.98 12.67
CA GLU A 151 -15.53 -6.70 13.00
C GLU A 151 -15.82 -5.19 12.79
N ARG A 152 -17.09 -4.86 12.54
CA ARG A 152 -17.54 -3.48 12.32
C ARG A 152 -17.02 -2.51 13.38
N ARG A 153 -17.13 -2.87 14.67
CA ARG A 153 -16.68 -2.01 15.76
C ARG A 153 -15.17 -1.80 15.71
N GLN A 154 -14.40 -2.87 15.44
CA GLN A 154 -12.96 -2.76 15.29
C GLN A 154 -12.56 -1.85 14.13
N LEU A 155 -13.26 -1.93 12.99
CA LEU A 155 -13.02 -1.02 11.85
C LEU A 155 -13.19 0.46 12.26
N MET A 156 -14.26 0.77 13.00
CA MET A 156 -14.53 2.13 13.48
C MET A 156 -13.48 2.59 14.49
N ASP A 157 -13.18 1.76 15.49
CA ASP A 157 -12.23 2.08 16.57
C ASP A 157 -10.80 2.26 15.99
N PHE A 158 -10.40 1.38 15.06
CA PHE A 158 -9.08 1.44 14.42
C PHE A 158 -8.94 2.64 13.46
N HIS A 159 -10.00 2.99 12.73
CA HIS A 159 -10.01 4.20 11.91
C HIS A 159 -9.88 5.46 12.79
N ALA A 160 -10.60 5.52 13.90
CA ALA A 160 -10.49 6.63 14.85
C ALA A 160 -9.06 6.73 15.42
N LEU A 161 -8.47 5.60 15.84
CA LEU A 161 -7.11 5.55 16.37
C LEU A 161 -6.07 5.97 15.32
N ALA A 162 -6.19 5.50 14.06
CA ALA A 162 -5.32 5.95 12.98
C ALA A 162 -5.39 7.47 12.81
N SER A 163 -6.61 8.03 12.79
CA SER A 163 -6.85 9.48 12.67
C SER A 163 -6.27 10.27 13.85
N GLU A 164 -6.43 9.78 15.09
CA GLU A 164 -5.83 10.39 16.29
C GLU A 164 -4.30 10.44 16.21
N LEU A 165 -3.70 9.45 15.59
CA LEU A 165 -2.24 9.36 15.37
C LEU A 165 -1.78 10.13 14.11
N GLY A 166 -2.70 10.79 13.40
CA GLY A 166 -2.42 11.57 12.19
C GLY A 166 -2.18 10.74 10.94
N MET A 167 -2.56 9.46 10.94
CA MET A 167 -2.45 8.57 9.79
C MET A 167 -3.77 8.45 9.05
N ASP A 168 -3.70 8.31 7.72
CA ASP A 168 -4.82 7.93 6.88
C ASP A 168 -5.12 6.43 6.97
N SER A 169 -6.37 6.02 6.62
CA SER A 169 -6.77 4.61 6.55
C SER A 169 -7.17 4.24 5.12
N VAL A 170 -6.62 3.12 4.61
CA VAL A 170 -7.08 2.46 3.38
C VAL A 170 -7.95 1.29 3.79
N PHE A 171 -9.23 1.29 3.38
CA PHE A 171 -10.17 0.21 3.65
C PHE A 171 -10.16 -0.77 2.49
N GLU A 172 -9.50 -1.92 2.67
CA GLU A 172 -9.41 -2.97 1.65
C GLU A 172 -10.70 -3.79 1.61
N THR A 173 -11.32 -3.85 0.43
CA THR A 173 -12.57 -4.56 0.15
C THR A 173 -12.42 -5.51 -1.05
N HIS A 174 -13.15 -6.64 -1.03
CA HIS A 174 -13.11 -7.67 -2.08
C HIS A 174 -14.48 -7.88 -2.76
N HIS A 175 -15.55 -7.49 -2.10
CA HIS A 175 -16.91 -7.67 -2.61
C HIS A 175 -17.90 -6.63 -2.04
N GLU A 176 -19.11 -6.62 -2.58
CA GLU A 176 -20.12 -5.61 -2.31
C GLU A 176 -20.47 -5.47 -0.82
N ARG A 177 -20.57 -6.58 -0.09
CA ARG A 177 -20.95 -6.56 1.36
C ARG A 177 -19.88 -5.85 2.20
N GLU A 178 -18.60 -6.03 1.87
CA GLU A 178 -17.51 -5.34 2.54
C GLU A 178 -17.55 -3.85 2.24
N LEU A 179 -17.76 -3.49 0.96
CA LEU A 179 -17.93 -2.10 0.55
C LEU A 179 -19.11 -1.45 1.27
N ASP A 180 -20.27 -2.11 1.29
CA ASP A 180 -21.47 -1.61 1.98
C ASP A 180 -21.22 -1.36 3.47
N THR A 181 -20.45 -2.26 4.13
CA THR A 181 -20.06 -2.09 5.53
C THR A 181 -19.27 -0.79 5.73
N VAL A 182 -18.30 -0.49 4.86
CA VAL A 182 -17.51 0.75 4.96
C VAL A 182 -18.37 1.98 4.70
N LEU A 183 -19.15 1.97 3.62
CA LEU A 183 -19.97 3.13 3.23
C LEU A 183 -21.06 3.47 4.25
N GLU A 184 -21.67 2.46 4.87
CA GLU A 184 -22.74 2.63 5.86
C GLU A 184 -22.19 3.06 7.23
N TRP A 185 -21.09 2.45 7.69
CA TRP A 185 -20.65 2.58 9.09
C TRP A 185 -19.48 3.52 9.29
N ILE A 186 -18.75 3.85 8.22
CA ILE A 186 -17.58 4.74 8.29
C ILE A 186 -17.68 5.82 7.21
N PRO A 187 -18.65 6.75 7.33
CA PRO A 187 -18.85 7.79 6.32
C PRO A 187 -17.61 8.69 6.14
N THR A 188 -16.76 8.76 7.15
CA THR A 188 -15.47 9.47 7.12
C THR A 188 -14.36 8.72 6.37
N ALA A 189 -14.57 7.46 5.93
CA ALA A 189 -13.63 6.74 5.10
C ALA A 189 -13.37 7.52 3.81
N ARG A 190 -12.12 7.92 3.60
CA ARG A 190 -11.72 8.69 2.42
C ARG A 190 -11.19 7.81 1.30
N MET A 191 -10.51 6.72 1.63
CA MET A 191 -9.86 5.82 0.67
C MET A 191 -10.45 4.41 0.74
N ILE A 192 -10.95 3.92 -0.39
CA ILE A 192 -11.47 2.57 -0.56
C ILE A 192 -10.53 1.80 -1.46
N GLY A 193 -9.88 0.79 -0.88
CA GLY A 193 -9.08 -0.19 -1.61
C GLY A 193 -9.98 -1.31 -2.16
N ILE A 194 -9.83 -1.63 -3.42
CA ILE A 194 -10.48 -2.77 -4.06
C ILE A 194 -9.40 -3.77 -4.42
N ASN A 195 -9.32 -4.86 -3.66
CA ASN A 195 -8.36 -5.91 -3.94
C ASN A 195 -8.96 -6.93 -4.92
N ASN A 196 -8.37 -6.99 -6.12
CA ASN A 196 -8.78 -7.90 -7.18
C ASN A 196 -8.35 -9.36 -6.94
N ARG A 197 -7.54 -9.62 -5.90
CA ARG A 197 -7.10 -10.97 -5.53
C ARG A 197 -8.07 -11.57 -4.51
N ASP A 198 -8.67 -12.68 -4.86
CA ASP A 198 -9.42 -13.50 -3.91
C ASP A 198 -8.45 -14.12 -2.89
N LEU A 199 -8.68 -13.86 -1.58
CA LEU A 199 -7.80 -14.33 -0.51
C LEU A 199 -7.91 -15.83 -0.23
N ASN A 200 -8.86 -16.54 -0.84
CA ASN A 200 -9.04 -17.97 -0.68
C ASN A 200 -8.41 -18.76 -1.82
N THR A 201 -8.60 -18.28 -3.06
CA THR A 201 -8.17 -18.98 -4.28
C THR A 201 -6.88 -18.41 -4.85
N PHE A 202 -6.46 -17.22 -4.42
CA PHE A 202 -5.36 -16.42 -4.97
C PHE A 202 -5.53 -16.03 -6.43
N THR A 203 -6.69 -16.28 -7.02
CA THR A 203 -7.01 -15.80 -8.37
C THR A 203 -7.20 -14.28 -8.35
N THR A 204 -6.86 -13.64 -9.46
CA THR A 204 -6.95 -12.18 -9.61
C THR A 204 -7.86 -11.84 -10.77
N ASP A 205 -8.86 -10.97 -10.54
CA ASP A 205 -9.80 -10.51 -11.57
C ASP A 205 -10.07 -9.00 -11.46
N LEU A 206 -9.56 -8.22 -12.40
CA LEU A 206 -9.78 -6.76 -12.46
C LEU A 206 -11.27 -6.36 -12.58
N ASN A 207 -12.15 -7.27 -12.97
CA ASN A 207 -13.59 -7.00 -13.02
C ASN A 207 -14.17 -6.71 -11.64
N VAL A 208 -13.53 -7.13 -10.56
CA VAL A 208 -13.92 -6.76 -9.19
C VAL A 208 -13.86 -5.23 -9.05
N THR A 209 -12.74 -4.59 -9.45
CA THR A 209 -12.62 -3.13 -9.44
C THR A 209 -13.70 -2.49 -10.31
N PHE A 210 -13.90 -2.93 -11.55
CA PHE A 210 -14.87 -2.30 -12.46
C PHE A 210 -16.32 -2.42 -11.98
N ARG A 211 -16.63 -3.43 -11.19
CA ARG A 211 -17.94 -3.65 -10.59
C ARG A 211 -18.13 -2.76 -9.35
N LEU A 212 -17.18 -2.78 -8.42
CA LEU A 212 -17.29 -2.07 -7.15
C LEU A 212 -17.11 -0.56 -7.31
N ALA A 213 -16.23 -0.09 -8.18
CA ALA A 213 -15.98 1.34 -8.41
C ALA A 213 -17.26 2.13 -8.75
N LYS A 214 -18.20 1.52 -9.46
CA LYS A 214 -19.49 2.14 -9.83
C LYS A 214 -20.39 2.46 -8.62
N ARG A 215 -20.12 1.85 -7.46
CA ARG A 215 -20.92 1.99 -6.24
C ARG A 215 -20.29 2.94 -5.23
N ILE A 216 -19.03 3.33 -5.46
CA ILE A 216 -18.30 4.20 -4.53
C ILE A 216 -18.65 5.66 -4.84
N PRO A 217 -19.08 6.44 -3.84
CA PRO A 217 -19.35 7.87 -3.99
C PRO A 217 -18.15 8.65 -4.51
N SER A 218 -18.41 9.72 -5.27
CA SER A 218 -17.38 10.53 -5.95
C SER A 218 -16.47 11.34 -5.01
N ASP A 219 -16.85 11.48 -3.75
CA ASP A 219 -16.05 12.13 -2.70
C ASP A 219 -14.96 11.22 -2.11
N LYS A 220 -14.89 9.97 -2.55
CA LYS A 220 -13.94 8.98 -2.05
C LYS A 220 -12.89 8.62 -3.09
N LEU A 221 -11.69 8.33 -2.63
CA LEU A 221 -10.60 7.85 -3.46
C LEU A 221 -10.69 6.34 -3.65
N ILE A 222 -10.71 5.91 -4.90
CA ILE A 222 -10.72 4.50 -5.28
C ILE A 222 -9.29 4.05 -5.56
N ILE A 223 -8.83 3.03 -4.84
CA ILE A 223 -7.53 2.40 -5.04
C ILE A 223 -7.78 0.99 -5.59
N SER A 224 -7.20 0.64 -6.74
CA SER A 224 -7.24 -0.74 -7.27
C SER A 224 -5.96 -1.47 -6.89
N GLU A 225 -6.10 -2.67 -6.33
CA GLU A 225 -4.98 -3.48 -5.84
C GLU A 225 -4.95 -4.84 -6.51
N SER A 226 -3.77 -5.35 -6.81
CA SER A 226 -3.53 -6.65 -7.47
C SER A 226 -4.00 -6.76 -8.94
N GLY A 227 -3.30 -7.56 -9.73
CA GLY A 227 -3.69 -7.90 -11.11
C GLY A 227 -3.43 -6.81 -12.15
N ILE A 228 -2.62 -5.81 -11.84
CA ILE A 228 -2.26 -4.74 -12.77
C ILE A 228 -0.87 -5.05 -13.34
N HIS A 229 -0.83 -5.47 -14.61
CA HIS A 229 0.39 -5.98 -15.21
C HIS A 229 0.91 -5.13 -16.38
N ASP A 230 0.05 -4.35 -17.01
CA ASP A 230 0.37 -3.62 -18.23
C ASP A 230 -0.36 -2.27 -18.32
N ARG A 231 0.03 -1.49 -19.32
CA ARG A 231 -0.55 -0.16 -19.58
C ARG A 231 -2.02 -0.23 -19.97
N ASP A 232 -2.47 -1.28 -20.64
CA ASP A 232 -3.87 -1.42 -21.06
C ASP A 232 -4.78 -1.59 -19.84
N ALA A 233 -4.35 -2.37 -18.83
CA ALA A 233 -5.05 -2.45 -17.54
C ALA A 233 -5.15 -1.06 -16.88
N VAL A 234 -4.07 -0.28 -16.87
CA VAL A 234 -4.05 1.09 -16.30
C VAL A 234 -5.01 2.03 -17.04
N ILE A 235 -5.06 1.98 -18.38
CA ILE A 235 -6.01 2.77 -19.18
C ILE A 235 -7.45 2.42 -18.80
N ARG A 236 -7.78 1.13 -18.68
CA ARG A 236 -9.11 0.68 -18.28
C ARG A 236 -9.48 1.14 -16.86
N LEU A 237 -8.56 1.09 -15.93
CA LEU A 237 -8.75 1.59 -14.56
C LEU A 237 -8.98 3.12 -14.55
N THR A 238 -8.24 3.87 -15.37
CA THR A 238 -8.43 5.32 -15.52
C THR A 238 -9.85 5.63 -16.01
N GLN A 239 -10.31 4.91 -17.02
CA GLN A 239 -11.67 5.06 -17.57
C GLN A 239 -12.77 4.68 -16.57
N ALA A 240 -12.47 3.77 -15.66
CA ALA A 240 -13.39 3.38 -14.58
C ALA A 240 -13.39 4.37 -13.39
N GLY A 241 -12.62 5.46 -13.45
CA GLY A 241 -12.57 6.47 -12.39
C GLY A 241 -11.69 6.09 -11.20
N VAL A 242 -10.80 5.11 -11.35
CA VAL A 242 -9.83 4.75 -10.30
C VAL A 242 -8.85 5.90 -10.07
N HIS A 243 -8.60 6.24 -8.81
CA HIS A 243 -7.76 7.37 -8.40
C HIS A 243 -6.30 6.98 -8.17
N ALA A 244 -6.08 5.77 -7.62
CA ALA A 244 -4.75 5.22 -7.39
C ALA A 244 -4.72 3.72 -7.68
N MET A 245 -3.53 3.20 -7.93
CA MET A 245 -3.25 1.78 -8.14
C MET A 245 -2.12 1.32 -7.22
N LEU A 246 -2.33 0.22 -6.50
CA LEU A 246 -1.31 -0.41 -5.67
C LEU A 246 -0.72 -1.59 -6.42
N ILE A 247 0.56 -1.51 -6.76
CA ILE A 247 1.25 -2.46 -7.62
C ILE A 247 2.56 -2.92 -6.98
N GLY A 248 2.76 -4.23 -6.87
CA GLY A 248 3.98 -4.83 -6.35
C GLY A 248 4.57 -5.85 -7.31
N GLU A 249 3.86 -6.94 -7.54
CA GLU A 249 4.37 -8.11 -8.27
C GLU A 249 4.95 -7.77 -9.65
N SER A 250 4.21 -7.05 -10.48
CA SER A 250 4.64 -6.70 -11.83
C SER A 250 5.82 -5.73 -11.86
N LEU A 251 5.95 -4.85 -10.85
CA LEU A 251 7.10 -3.95 -10.71
C LEU A 251 8.35 -4.71 -10.25
N ILE A 252 8.20 -5.55 -9.24
CA ILE A 252 9.32 -6.28 -8.64
C ILE A 252 9.88 -7.33 -9.60
N ARG A 253 9.02 -8.05 -10.31
CA ARG A 253 9.42 -9.13 -11.24
C ARG A 253 9.89 -8.63 -12.60
N ALA A 254 9.73 -7.35 -12.91
CA ALA A 254 10.25 -6.79 -14.14
C ALA A 254 11.79 -6.83 -14.17
N GLU A 255 12.38 -7.13 -15.31
CA GLU A 255 13.83 -7.09 -15.51
C GLU A 255 14.41 -5.73 -15.14
N HIS A 256 13.74 -4.65 -15.58
CA HIS A 256 14.06 -3.27 -15.28
C HIS A 256 12.87 -2.58 -14.60
N THR A 257 12.92 -2.50 -13.27
CA THR A 257 11.84 -1.89 -12.46
C THR A 257 11.49 -0.46 -12.87
N ALA A 258 12.52 0.36 -13.15
CA ALA A 258 12.34 1.73 -13.59
C ALA A 258 11.54 1.86 -14.90
N ASP A 259 11.82 0.99 -15.87
CA ASP A 259 11.10 0.96 -17.14
C ASP A 259 9.65 0.53 -16.96
N LYS A 260 9.42 -0.44 -16.08
CA LYS A 260 8.06 -0.90 -15.77
C LYS A 260 7.22 0.17 -15.11
N VAL A 261 7.80 0.95 -14.21
CA VAL A 261 7.11 2.12 -13.61
C VAL A 261 6.73 3.12 -14.71
N ARG A 262 7.67 3.49 -15.60
CA ARG A 262 7.40 4.41 -16.70
C ARG A 262 6.34 3.88 -17.66
N GLU A 263 6.43 2.61 -18.05
CA GLU A 263 5.42 1.95 -18.89
C GLU A 263 4.02 2.08 -18.29
N LEU A 264 3.85 1.68 -17.03
CA LEU A 264 2.55 1.74 -16.36
C LEU A 264 2.00 3.15 -16.25
N LEU A 265 2.85 4.15 -15.99
CA LEU A 265 2.46 5.56 -15.93
C LEU A 265 2.25 6.20 -17.29
N GLY A 266 2.56 5.49 -18.40
CA GLY A 266 2.47 6.02 -19.77
C GLY A 266 3.50 7.10 -20.07
N GLN A 267 4.65 7.06 -19.40
CA GLN A 267 5.77 7.93 -19.65
C GLN A 267 6.62 7.32 -20.76
N THR A 268 6.96 8.09 -21.79
CA THR A 268 7.90 7.66 -22.83
C THR A 268 9.29 7.47 -22.21
N ALA A 269 10.01 6.42 -22.64
CA ALA A 269 11.43 6.29 -22.31
C ALA A 269 12.13 7.63 -22.65
N ARG A 270 12.89 8.20 -21.71
CA ARG A 270 13.75 9.34 -22.04
C ARG A 270 14.71 8.84 -23.10
N GLY A 271 14.53 9.33 -24.33
CA GLY A 271 15.40 8.98 -25.45
C GLY A 271 16.85 9.29 -25.07
N GLU A 272 17.69 8.27 -25.08
CA GLU A 272 19.10 8.42 -25.36
C GLU A 272 19.18 9.04 -26.77
N GLY A 273 19.54 10.30 -26.88
CA GLY A 273 19.81 10.85 -28.21
C GLY A 273 19.38 12.28 -28.42
N ALA A 274 20.01 13.21 -27.75
CA ALA A 274 20.31 14.50 -28.32
C ALA A 274 21.80 14.77 -28.15
N ALA A 275 22.64 13.90 -28.70
CA ALA A 275 23.98 14.26 -29.04
C ALA A 275 23.87 15.21 -30.23
N SER A 276 23.98 16.51 -29.97
CA SER A 276 24.04 17.57 -30.94
C SER A 276 25.11 17.30 -31.97
N SER A 277 24.70 17.13 -33.22
CA SER A 277 25.55 17.46 -34.36
C SER A 277 25.58 18.99 -34.48
N VAL A 278 26.50 19.61 -33.80
CA VAL A 278 27.02 20.90 -34.25
C VAL A 278 28.28 20.56 -35.02
N SER A 279 28.19 20.61 -36.32
CA SER A 279 29.33 20.62 -37.24
C SER A 279 29.19 21.79 -38.21
N ALA A 280 30.26 22.57 -38.19
CA ALA A 280 30.72 23.55 -39.15
C ALA A 280 29.88 24.78 -39.40
#